data_5a9168053a2c4a2bca6ff5cd52dcaadc
#
_entry.id   5a9168053a2c4a2bca6ff5cd52dcaadc
#
_cell.length_a   1.000
_cell.length_b   1.000
_cell.length_c   1.000
_cell.angle_alpha   90.00
_cell.angle_beta   90.00
_cell.angle_gamma   90.00
#
_symmetry.space_group_name_H-M   'P 1'
#
loop_
_entity.id
_entity.type
_entity.pdbx_description
1 polymer ?
#
loop_
_entity_poly.entity_id
_entity_poly.type
_entity_poly.pdbx_seq_one_letter_code
_entity_poly.pdbx_strand_id
1 'polypeptide(L)'
;KGLGGGSGSGTRNFTNCSKTGREGPSQSDCNTAYASTDLNGEVTVSGGIQSWTVPYTGTYTITVYGAQGAIGSSSSSKSGGKGAKISGQFNLTKDDVIKILVGQQGLEGDYMGGGGGGSYVVTSDNTALIIAGGGGGGMGTSGNSRGHRDGEPGLTGTSGGNSEITTGGFGAAASGSGGGARASGGSNGYGGGGAVAGGGGGFIGNGGQGGDSYTANGGLSFLNGGTGGNSSGARSGRTSSDGGFGGGGASHDSSVSTNGYGGGGGGYSGGGGGNWSGTQAGNGGGGGSYNNGSNKSSIEGNNSGHGKVTITW
;
A
#
# COMPACT_ATOMS: atom_id res chain seq x y z
N LYS A 1 -39.14 -26.52 17.98
CA LYS A 1 -37.70 -26.47 18.33
C LYS A 1 -37.16 -25.21 17.70
N GLY A 2 -36.96 -24.14 18.51
CA GLY A 2 -36.33 -22.92 18.06
C GLY A 2 -34.87 -23.20 17.72
N LEU A 3 -34.48 -22.87 16.51
CA LEU A 3 -33.08 -22.80 16.10
C LEU A 3 -32.50 -21.57 16.81
N GLY A 4 -31.84 -21.81 17.93
CA GLY A 4 -31.05 -20.79 18.60
C GLY A 4 -29.92 -20.37 17.67
N GLY A 5 -30.08 -19.24 17.01
CA GLY A 5 -28.95 -18.55 16.36
C GLY A 5 -28.04 -18.08 17.49
N GLY A 6 -26.93 -18.77 17.72
CA GLY A 6 -25.94 -18.35 18.69
C GLY A 6 -25.37 -17.00 18.25
N SER A 7 -25.70 -15.94 18.99
CA SER A 7 -25.02 -14.66 18.87
C SER A 7 -23.66 -14.77 19.59
N GLY A 8 -22.67 -15.35 18.90
CA GLY A 8 -21.30 -15.33 19.39
C GLY A 8 -20.72 -13.93 19.23
N SER A 9 -19.98 -13.45 20.21
CA SER A 9 -19.09 -12.29 20.05
C SER A 9 -17.67 -12.80 19.83
N GLY A 10 -16.90 -12.12 19.00
CA GLY A 10 -15.52 -12.53 18.73
C GLY A 10 -14.69 -11.44 18.06
N THR A 11 -13.39 -11.66 18.03
CA THR A 11 -12.46 -10.80 17.33
C THR A 11 -11.46 -11.66 16.56
N ARG A 12 -11.18 -11.27 15.31
CA ARG A 12 -10.13 -11.86 14.48
C ARG A 12 -9.16 -10.79 14.02
N ASN A 13 -7.86 -11.07 14.18
CA ASN A 13 -6.79 -10.15 13.81
C ASN A 13 -5.95 -10.76 12.69
N PHE A 14 -6.12 -10.27 11.47
CA PHE A 14 -5.35 -10.70 10.31
C PHE A 14 -4.11 -9.83 10.15
N THR A 15 -2.98 -10.50 9.94
CA THR A 15 -1.65 -9.88 9.78
C THR A 15 -1.04 -10.29 8.44
N ASN A 16 0.14 -9.74 8.14
CA ASN A 16 0.96 -10.16 7.00
C ASN A 16 1.62 -11.55 7.19
N CYS A 17 1.24 -12.30 8.23
CA CYS A 17 1.80 -13.62 8.57
C CYS A 17 3.34 -13.62 8.66
N SER A 18 3.93 -12.55 9.20
CA SER A 18 5.40 -12.32 9.29
C SER A 18 6.13 -12.28 7.94
N LYS A 19 5.40 -12.26 6.82
CA LYS A 19 6.00 -12.07 5.48
C LYS A 19 6.30 -10.60 5.24
N THR A 20 7.45 -10.33 4.63
CA THR A 20 7.88 -8.97 4.29
C THR A 20 8.27 -8.88 2.82
N GLY A 21 8.15 -7.68 2.25
CA GLY A 21 8.55 -7.40 0.89
C GLY A 21 7.37 -7.29 -0.08
N ARG A 22 7.64 -7.57 -1.35
CA ARG A 22 6.68 -7.35 -2.44
C ARG A 22 5.69 -8.50 -2.63
N GLU A 23 6.02 -9.69 -2.15
CA GLU A 23 5.19 -10.89 -2.29
C GLU A 23 4.36 -11.13 -1.03
N GLY A 24 3.13 -11.64 -1.22
CA GLY A 24 2.26 -12.01 -0.10
C GLY A 24 2.69 -13.29 0.63
N PRO A 25 2.09 -13.57 1.80
CA PRO A 25 2.39 -14.79 2.56
C PRO A 25 1.92 -16.07 1.85
N SER A 26 2.59 -17.17 2.14
CA SER A 26 2.13 -18.51 1.80
C SER A 26 1.16 -19.05 2.86
N GLN A 27 0.49 -20.19 2.55
CA GLN A 27 -0.33 -20.91 3.54
C GLN A 27 0.51 -21.32 4.76
N SER A 28 1.75 -21.78 4.55
CA SER A 28 2.65 -22.19 5.62
C SER A 28 3.04 -21.02 6.54
N ASP A 29 3.27 -19.83 5.96
CA ASP A 29 3.57 -18.62 6.74
C ASP A 29 2.39 -18.30 7.69
N CYS A 30 1.16 -18.32 7.18
CA CYS A 30 -0.03 -18.03 7.98
C CYS A 30 -0.36 -19.14 8.98
N ASN A 31 -0.18 -20.41 8.64
CA ASN A 31 -0.33 -21.53 9.60
C ASN A 31 0.61 -21.33 10.81
N THR A 32 1.85 -20.92 10.56
CA THR A 32 2.83 -20.65 11.62
C THR A 32 2.43 -19.42 12.44
N ALA A 33 2.07 -18.32 11.79
CA ALA A 33 1.74 -17.06 12.46
C ALA A 33 0.46 -17.17 13.30
N TYR A 34 -0.49 -17.98 12.89
CA TYR A 34 -1.78 -18.13 13.58
C TYR A 34 -1.89 -19.35 14.51
N ALA A 35 -0.84 -20.17 14.64
CA ALA A 35 -0.87 -21.43 15.40
C ALA A 35 -1.41 -21.30 16.84
N SER A 36 -1.19 -20.14 17.49
CA SER A 36 -1.66 -19.86 18.87
C SER A 36 -2.75 -18.79 18.94
N THR A 37 -3.46 -18.55 17.83
CA THR A 37 -4.54 -17.54 17.75
C THR A 37 -5.88 -18.17 17.39
N ASP A 38 -6.95 -17.37 17.45
CA ASP A 38 -8.30 -17.78 17.04
C ASP A 38 -8.44 -17.94 15.50
N LEU A 39 -7.37 -17.71 14.73
CA LEU A 39 -7.31 -17.95 13.29
C LEU A 39 -6.64 -19.29 12.95
N ASN A 40 -6.22 -20.08 13.93
CA ASN A 40 -5.58 -21.38 13.67
C ASN A 40 -6.53 -22.33 12.93
N GLY A 41 -6.16 -22.70 11.71
CA GLY A 41 -6.99 -23.54 10.83
C GLY A 41 -8.18 -22.84 10.17
N GLU A 42 -8.43 -21.55 10.47
CA GLU A 42 -9.57 -20.78 9.96
C GLU A 42 -9.31 -20.08 8.61
N VAL A 43 -8.04 -20.05 8.16
CA VAL A 43 -7.60 -19.25 7.02
C VAL A 43 -7.02 -20.11 5.92
N THR A 44 -7.48 -19.91 4.68
CA THR A 44 -6.83 -20.43 3.48
C THR A 44 -6.16 -19.29 2.72
N VAL A 45 -4.96 -19.55 2.15
CA VAL A 45 -4.16 -18.52 1.47
C VAL A 45 -3.90 -18.91 0.03
N SER A 46 -4.19 -18.00 -0.89
CA SER A 46 -3.87 -18.12 -2.31
C SER A 46 -3.32 -16.83 -2.85
N GLY A 47 -2.12 -16.84 -3.47
CA GLY A 47 -1.48 -15.63 -3.98
C GLY A 47 -1.26 -14.54 -2.92
N GLY A 48 -1.06 -14.91 -1.65
CA GLY A 48 -0.91 -13.97 -0.54
C GLY A 48 -2.21 -13.42 0.03
N ILE A 49 -3.35 -13.73 -0.58
CA ILE A 49 -4.68 -13.31 -0.14
C ILE A 49 -5.27 -14.37 0.77
N GLN A 50 -5.73 -13.96 1.94
CA GLN A 50 -6.30 -14.78 3.00
C GLN A 50 -7.81 -14.85 2.82
N SER A 51 -8.39 -16.06 2.80
CA SER A 51 -9.84 -16.28 2.80
C SER A 51 -10.30 -16.77 4.16
N TRP A 52 -11.36 -16.17 4.68
CA TRP A 52 -11.97 -16.50 5.97
C TRP A 52 -13.48 -16.63 5.83
N THR A 53 -14.06 -17.66 6.47
CA THR A 53 -15.49 -17.92 6.46
C THR A 53 -16.16 -17.26 7.64
N VAL A 54 -17.23 -16.50 7.40
CA VAL A 54 -18.03 -15.80 8.40
C VAL A 54 -18.75 -16.81 9.29
N PRO A 55 -18.52 -16.82 10.63
CA PRO A 55 -19.05 -17.86 11.52
C PRO A 55 -20.52 -17.69 11.87
N TYR A 56 -21.06 -16.47 11.86
CA TYR A 56 -22.43 -16.14 12.25
C TYR A 56 -23.02 -15.05 11.35
N THR A 57 -24.33 -15.05 11.16
CA THR A 57 -25.02 -13.92 10.54
C THR A 57 -25.13 -12.79 11.55
N GLY A 58 -24.69 -11.59 11.20
CA GLY A 58 -24.72 -10.44 12.12
C GLY A 58 -24.04 -9.20 11.58
N THR A 59 -23.92 -8.20 12.44
CA THR A 59 -23.20 -6.96 12.16
C THR A 59 -21.75 -7.06 12.63
N TYR A 60 -20.82 -6.86 11.69
CA TYR A 60 -19.38 -6.93 11.90
C TYR A 60 -18.76 -5.55 11.82
N THR A 61 -17.96 -5.17 12.80
CA THR A 61 -17.09 -4.00 12.70
C THR A 61 -15.76 -4.44 12.10
N ILE A 62 -15.44 -3.91 10.93
CA ILE A 62 -14.18 -4.18 10.23
C ILE A 62 -13.31 -2.94 10.29
N THR A 63 -12.10 -3.07 10.86
CA THR A 63 -11.09 -2.02 10.91
C THR A 63 -9.86 -2.46 10.12
N VAL A 64 -9.48 -1.65 9.13
CA VAL A 64 -8.40 -1.94 8.19
C VAL A 64 -7.32 -0.87 8.31
N TYR A 65 -6.07 -1.28 8.27
CA TYR A 65 -4.89 -0.42 8.34
C TYR A 65 -4.00 -0.66 7.12
N GLY A 66 -3.74 0.37 6.34
CA GLY A 66 -2.73 0.32 5.28
C GLY A 66 -1.32 0.23 5.85
N ALA A 67 -0.37 -0.22 5.06
CA ALA A 67 1.02 -0.30 5.48
C ALA A 67 1.76 1.03 5.30
N GLN A 68 2.82 1.24 6.06
CA GLN A 68 3.71 2.38 5.93
C GLN A 68 4.62 2.22 4.71
N GLY A 69 4.96 3.30 4.02
CA GLY A 69 6.07 3.33 3.08
C GLY A 69 7.41 3.19 3.79
N ALA A 70 8.46 2.85 3.06
CA ALA A 70 9.78 2.74 3.65
C ALA A 70 10.48 4.09 3.79
N ILE A 71 11.48 4.13 4.65
CA ILE A 71 12.37 5.28 4.77
C ILE A 71 13.34 5.33 3.59
N GLY A 72 13.79 6.52 3.22
CA GLY A 72 15.00 6.71 2.42
C GLY A 72 16.17 6.85 3.38
N SER A 73 17.01 5.80 3.51
CA SER A 73 18.14 5.83 4.43
C SER A 73 19.31 6.62 3.85
N SER A 74 19.68 7.73 4.48
CA SER A 74 20.85 8.55 4.15
C SER A 74 21.27 9.33 5.37
N SER A 75 22.30 10.17 5.24
CA SER A 75 22.70 11.09 6.33
C SER A 75 21.57 12.02 6.80
N SER A 76 20.49 12.13 6.05
CA SER A 76 19.25 12.85 6.38
C SER A 76 18.05 11.97 6.02
N SER A 77 17.88 10.87 6.75
CA SER A 77 16.77 9.91 6.54
C SER A 77 15.41 10.59 6.67
N LYS A 78 14.50 10.25 5.78
CA LYS A 78 13.10 10.70 5.77
C LYS A 78 12.16 9.53 5.86
N SER A 79 11.17 9.65 6.72
CA SER A 79 10.20 8.58 6.98
C SER A 79 9.34 8.32 5.74
N GLY A 80 8.99 7.06 5.54
CA GLY A 80 7.86 6.74 4.66
C GLY A 80 6.54 7.21 5.29
N GLY A 81 5.59 7.56 4.45
CA GLY A 81 4.24 7.94 4.87
C GLY A 81 3.58 6.79 5.65
N LYS A 82 2.85 7.11 6.70
CA LYS A 82 2.08 6.12 7.46
C LYS A 82 0.83 5.72 6.69
N GLY A 83 0.39 4.45 6.83
CA GLY A 83 -0.85 3.98 6.23
C GLY A 83 -2.10 4.57 6.87
N ALA A 84 -3.21 4.62 6.13
CA ALA A 84 -4.51 5.03 6.65
C ALA A 84 -5.10 3.99 7.61
N LYS A 85 -6.00 4.45 8.50
CA LYS A 85 -6.91 3.59 9.29
C LYS A 85 -8.34 3.87 8.87
N ILE A 86 -9.08 2.83 8.49
CA ILE A 86 -10.48 2.92 8.06
C ILE A 86 -11.30 1.89 8.84
N SER A 87 -12.47 2.27 9.31
CA SER A 87 -13.39 1.37 10.01
C SER A 87 -14.83 1.58 9.56
N GLY A 88 -15.60 0.51 9.51
CA GLY A 88 -17.03 0.52 9.17
C GLY A 88 -17.75 -0.72 9.67
N GLN A 89 -19.10 -0.68 9.68
CA GLN A 89 -19.95 -1.81 10.02
C GLN A 89 -20.60 -2.42 8.78
N PHE A 90 -20.64 -3.75 8.74
CA PHE A 90 -21.13 -4.55 7.61
C PHE A 90 -22.05 -5.65 8.13
N ASN A 91 -23.17 -5.87 7.47
CA ASN A 91 -23.99 -7.05 7.71
C ASN A 91 -23.44 -8.20 6.86
N LEU A 92 -22.95 -9.24 7.52
CA LEU A 92 -22.43 -10.43 6.87
C LEU A 92 -23.31 -11.64 7.25
N THR A 93 -23.41 -12.58 6.34
CA THR A 93 -24.18 -13.81 6.52
C THR A 93 -23.25 -14.95 6.89
N LYS A 94 -23.69 -15.83 7.78
CA LYS A 94 -22.97 -17.05 8.09
C LYS A 94 -22.63 -17.81 6.79
N ASP A 95 -21.41 -18.37 6.75
CA ASP A 95 -20.84 -19.12 5.65
C ASP A 95 -20.43 -18.26 4.43
N ASP A 96 -20.65 -16.92 4.44
CA ASP A 96 -20.00 -16.04 3.47
C ASP A 96 -18.48 -16.16 3.57
N VAL A 97 -17.81 -16.17 2.43
CA VAL A 97 -16.34 -16.12 2.38
C VAL A 97 -15.90 -14.70 2.02
N ILE A 98 -15.08 -14.11 2.88
CA ILE A 98 -14.43 -12.84 2.59
C ILE A 98 -12.94 -13.03 2.35
N LYS A 99 -12.39 -12.24 1.43
CA LYS A 99 -10.97 -12.24 1.08
C LYS A 99 -10.28 -11.03 1.72
N ILE A 100 -9.13 -11.27 2.29
CA ILE A 100 -8.37 -10.28 3.05
C ILE A 100 -6.93 -10.26 2.52
N LEU A 101 -6.50 -9.11 2.00
CA LEU A 101 -5.11 -8.83 1.69
C LEU A 101 -4.59 -7.85 2.74
N VAL A 102 -3.54 -8.22 3.45
CA VAL A 102 -2.87 -7.35 4.42
C VAL A 102 -1.63 -6.75 3.80
N GLY A 103 -1.62 -5.43 3.67
CA GLY A 103 -0.51 -4.68 3.08
C GLY A 103 0.79 -4.86 3.85
N GLN A 104 1.90 -4.88 3.15
CA GLN A 104 3.23 -4.93 3.75
C GLN A 104 3.94 -3.58 3.60
N GLN A 105 4.81 -3.27 4.55
CA GLN A 105 5.65 -2.09 4.49
C GLN A 105 6.54 -2.15 3.25
N GLY A 106 6.79 -1.00 2.63
CA GLY A 106 7.78 -0.89 1.56
C GLY A 106 9.18 -1.27 2.06
N LEU A 107 10.06 -1.67 1.16
CA LEU A 107 11.45 -1.97 1.51
C LEU A 107 12.32 -0.71 1.49
N GLU A 108 13.34 -0.71 2.35
CA GLU A 108 14.31 0.38 2.43
C GLU A 108 15.37 0.26 1.34
N GLY A 109 15.79 1.40 0.80
CA GLY A 109 16.96 1.54 -0.07
C GLY A 109 17.89 2.64 0.45
N ASP A 110 19.07 2.83 -0.18
CA ASP A 110 20.11 3.72 0.35
C ASP A 110 19.69 5.19 0.45
N TYR A 111 18.83 5.67 -0.44
CA TYR A 111 18.35 7.06 -0.45
C TYR A 111 16.85 7.17 -0.68
N MET A 112 16.15 6.05 -0.80
CA MET A 112 14.77 5.99 -1.24
C MET A 112 14.03 4.82 -0.62
N GLY A 113 12.75 5.01 -0.34
CA GLY A 113 11.87 3.99 0.17
C GLY A 113 10.84 3.52 -0.86
N GLY A 114 10.55 2.23 -0.88
CA GLY A 114 9.40 1.70 -1.60
C GLY A 114 8.09 2.14 -0.95
N GLY A 115 7.00 2.25 -1.73
CA GLY A 115 5.67 2.54 -1.21
C GLY A 115 5.12 1.39 -0.37
N GLY A 116 4.32 1.68 0.66
CA GLY A 116 3.59 0.70 1.45
C GLY A 116 2.37 0.15 0.71
N GLY A 117 2.02 -1.11 0.96
CA GLY A 117 0.83 -1.72 0.37
C GLY A 117 -0.47 -1.27 1.05
N GLY A 118 -1.57 -1.22 0.29
CA GLY A 118 -2.92 -1.12 0.84
C GLY A 118 -3.34 -2.42 1.52
N SER A 119 -4.32 -2.35 2.42
CA SER A 119 -5.00 -3.53 2.96
C SER A 119 -6.45 -3.55 2.51
N TYR A 120 -6.97 -4.73 2.16
CA TYR A 120 -8.24 -4.91 1.47
C TYR A 120 -9.09 -5.96 2.18
N VAL A 121 -10.39 -5.70 2.29
CA VAL A 121 -11.41 -6.69 2.62
C VAL A 121 -12.47 -6.64 1.55
N VAL A 122 -12.71 -7.77 0.89
CA VAL A 122 -13.65 -7.90 -0.22
C VAL A 122 -14.46 -9.19 -0.07
N THR A 123 -15.57 -9.28 -0.77
CA THR A 123 -16.37 -10.51 -0.88
C THR A 123 -15.68 -11.56 -1.74
N SER A 124 -16.21 -12.78 -1.79
CA SER A 124 -15.67 -13.87 -2.60
C SER A 124 -15.64 -13.56 -4.10
N ASP A 125 -16.56 -12.73 -4.59
CA ASP A 125 -16.65 -12.25 -5.98
C ASP A 125 -15.82 -10.98 -6.26
N ASN A 126 -14.96 -10.57 -5.30
CA ASN A 126 -14.13 -9.36 -5.35
C ASN A 126 -14.91 -8.03 -5.31
N THR A 127 -16.12 -7.98 -4.74
CA THR A 127 -16.77 -6.70 -4.43
C THR A 127 -16.09 -6.07 -3.23
N ALA A 128 -15.62 -4.82 -3.37
CA ALA A 128 -14.91 -4.10 -2.30
C ALA A 128 -15.85 -3.77 -1.13
N LEU A 129 -15.50 -4.19 0.09
CA LEU A 129 -16.17 -3.79 1.33
C LEU A 129 -15.45 -2.60 1.96
N ILE A 130 -14.17 -2.75 2.28
CA ILE A 130 -13.37 -1.71 2.93
C ILE A 130 -11.89 -1.88 2.57
N ILE A 131 -11.21 -0.78 2.28
CA ILE A 131 -9.82 -0.73 1.85
C ILE A 131 -9.14 0.44 2.53
N ALA A 132 -7.95 0.22 3.10
CA ALA A 132 -7.12 1.27 3.66
C ALA A 132 -5.87 1.48 2.78
N GLY A 133 -5.61 2.72 2.39
CA GLY A 133 -4.45 3.09 1.59
C GLY A 133 -3.13 3.00 2.36
N GLY A 134 -2.08 2.54 1.71
CA GLY A 134 -0.70 2.55 2.19
C GLY A 134 -0.04 3.91 2.01
N GLY A 135 1.02 4.19 2.75
CA GLY A 135 1.81 5.40 2.63
C GLY A 135 2.82 5.34 1.48
N GLY A 136 3.19 6.48 0.93
CA GLY A 136 4.26 6.61 -0.06
C GLY A 136 5.64 6.44 0.56
N GLY A 137 6.66 6.08 -0.25
CA GLY A 137 8.04 5.98 0.17
C GLY A 137 8.67 7.36 0.44
N GLY A 138 9.51 7.43 1.47
CA GLY A 138 10.29 8.61 1.81
C GLY A 138 11.50 8.77 0.89
N MET A 139 12.06 9.97 0.87
CA MET A 139 13.21 10.34 0.07
C MET A 139 14.32 10.92 0.93
N GLY A 140 15.51 10.31 0.89
CA GLY A 140 16.74 10.87 1.46
C GLY A 140 17.67 11.43 0.38
N THR A 141 18.62 12.27 0.73
CA THR A 141 19.68 12.75 -0.17
C THR A 141 21.04 12.73 0.50
N SER A 142 22.13 12.68 -0.26
CA SER A 142 23.50 12.71 0.25
C SER A 142 24.07 14.11 0.48
N GLY A 143 23.25 15.18 0.43
CA GLY A 143 23.76 16.56 0.57
C GLY A 143 22.69 17.59 0.89
N ASN A 144 23.13 18.72 1.42
CA ASN A 144 22.31 19.77 2.08
C ASN A 144 21.36 20.59 1.20
N SER A 145 21.16 20.31 -0.05
CA SER A 145 20.62 21.30 -0.97
C SER A 145 19.28 21.00 -1.64
N ARG A 146 18.68 19.82 -1.45
CA ARG A 146 17.56 19.43 -2.31
C ARG A 146 16.47 18.65 -1.58
N GLY A 147 15.66 19.43 -0.83
CA GLY A 147 14.32 19.07 -0.39
C GLY A 147 14.12 17.63 0.09
N HIS A 148 14.59 17.29 1.29
CA HIS A 148 14.26 16.03 1.95
C HIS A 148 12.76 15.98 2.24
N ARG A 149 12.07 14.90 1.88
CA ARG A 149 10.65 14.75 2.16
C ARG A 149 10.31 13.39 2.71
N ASP A 150 9.43 13.42 3.71
CA ASP A 150 8.72 12.24 4.15
C ASP A 150 7.77 11.78 3.03
N GLY A 151 7.50 10.49 2.94
CA GLY A 151 6.47 9.96 2.06
C GLY A 151 5.08 10.47 2.46
N GLU A 152 4.19 10.65 1.48
CA GLU A 152 2.83 11.09 1.77
C GLU A 152 2.04 10.00 2.52
N PRO A 153 1.18 10.38 3.47
CA PRO A 153 0.36 9.41 4.19
C PRO A 153 -0.66 8.71 3.30
N GLY A 154 -1.08 7.52 3.68
CA GLY A 154 -2.28 6.88 3.13
C GLY A 154 -3.52 7.72 3.45
N LEU A 155 -4.31 8.00 2.41
CA LEU A 155 -5.43 8.94 2.44
C LEU A 155 -6.74 8.26 2.83
N THR A 156 -7.67 9.03 3.37
CA THR A 156 -9.02 8.55 3.74
C THR A 156 -10.05 8.67 2.60
N GLY A 157 -9.77 9.48 1.59
CA GLY A 157 -10.57 9.59 0.36
C GLY A 157 -10.26 8.49 -0.64
N THR A 158 -11.10 8.35 -1.68
CA THR A 158 -10.97 7.29 -2.69
C THR A 158 -9.86 7.51 -3.71
N SER A 159 -9.39 8.73 -3.90
CA SER A 159 -8.28 9.06 -4.80
C SER A 159 -6.94 8.87 -4.10
N GLY A 160 -5.94 8.41 -4.84
CA GLY A 160 -4.55 8.41 -4.39
C GLY A 160 -3.95 9.81 -4.41
N GLY A 161 -2.91 10.03 -3.58
CA GLY A 161 -2.15 11.26 -3.51
C GLY A 161 -1.15 11.42 -4.67
N ASN A 162 -0.90 12.65 -5.06
CA ASN A 162 0.17 12.96 -6.01
C ASN A 162 1.53 12.82 -5.32
N SER A 163 2.58 12.57 -6.11
CA SER A 163 3.94 12.80 -5.63
C SER A 163 4.20 14.30 -5.45
N GLU A 164 4.90 14.69 -4.40
CA GLU A 164 5.22 16.10 -4.18
C GLU A 164 6.65 16.46 -4.56
N ILE A 165 6.83 17.67 -5.12
CA ILE A 165 8.11 18.31 -5.43
C ILE A 165 8.09 19.71 -4.80
N THR A 166 9.13 20.10 -4.03
CA THR A 166 9.21 21.44 -3.43
C THR A 166 9.54 22.51 -4.44
N THR A 167 8.67 23.35 -4.77
CA THR A 167 8.67 24.66 -5.41
C THR A 167 8.01 24.76 -6.79
N GLY A 168 7.04 25.63 -6.80
CA GLY A 168 6.68 26.53 -7.90
C GLY A 168 6.36 25.89 -9.26
N GLY A 169 5.15 25.42 -9.44
CA GLY A 169 4.64 25.15 -10.77
C GLY A 169 3.77 23.89 -10.82
N PHE A 170 2.51 24.11 -10.99
CA PHE A 170 1.54 23.06 -11.29
C PHE A 170 1.89 22.45 -12.66
N GLY A 171 2.54 21.30 -12.69
CA GLY A 171 2.71 20.51 -13.90
C GLY A 171 1.53 19.55 -14.01
N ALA A 172 0.93 19.44 -15.19
CA ALA A 172 -0.12 18.50 -15.49
C ALA A 172 0.34 17.05 -15.25
N ALA A 173 -0.62 16.19 -14.92
CA ALA A 173 -0.41 14.75 -14.79
C ALA A 173 0.32 14.19 -15.99
N ALA A 174 1.48 13.59 -15.79
CA ALA A 174 2.17 12.87 -16.86
C ALA A 174 1.71 11.42 -16.86
N SER A 175 0.99 11.06 -17.90
CA SER A 175 0.90 9.69 -18.36
C SER A 175 2.09 9.46 -19.29
N GLY A 176 3.15 8.80 -18.84
CA GLY A 176 4.25 8.42 -19.71
C GLY A 176 5.64 8.87 -19.25
N SER A 177 6.62 8.09 -19.59
CA SER A 177 8.03 8.26 -19.33
C SER A 177 8.59 9.61 -19.80
N GLY A 178 9.20 10.35 -18.91
CA GLY A 178 10.01 11.51 -19.26
C GLY A 178 9.82 12.73 -18.38
N GLY A 179 10.90 13.11 -17.74
CA GLY A 179 11.07 14.16 -16.75
C GLY A 179 10.20 15.41 -16.83
N GLY A 180 9.77 15.88 -15.66
CA GLY A 180 9.29 17.25 -15.48
C GLY A 180 7.89 17.42 -14.91
N ALA A 181 7.07 16.38 -14.77
CA ALA A 181 5.72 16.49 -14.24
C ALA A 181 5.53 15.64 -12.97
N ARG A 182 4.68 16.08 -12.04
CA ARG A 182 4.26 15.28 -10.87
C ARG A 182 3.55 14.01 -11.35
N ALA A 183 3.86 12.84 -10.76
CA ALA A 183 3.02 11.69 -10.96
C ALA A 183 1.71 11.86 -10.19
N SER A 184 0.60 11.73 -10.89
CA SER A 184 -0.72 11.81 -10.28
C SER A 184 -1.05 10.56 -9.48
N GLY A 185 -1.75 10.74 -8.37
CA GLY A 185 -2.50 9.65 -7.77
C GLY A 185 -3.58 9.13 -8.73
N GLY A 186 -3.91 7.85 -8.58
CA GLY A 186 -5.02 7.22 -9.29
C GLY A 186 -6.38 7.70 -8.78
N SER A 187 -7.43 7.38 -9.53
CA SER A 187 -8.82 7.63 -9.16
C SER A 187 -9.69 6.43 -9.54
N ASN A 188 -10.87 6.31 -8.93
CA ASN A 188 -11.86 5.28 -9.29
C ASN A 188 -11.33 3.82 -9.30
N GLY A 189 -10.42 3.50 -8.40
CA GLY A 189 -9.86 2.15 -8.28
C GLY A 189 -8.63 1.90 -9.16
N TYR A 190 -8.14 2.89 -9.95
CA TYR A 190 -6.95 2.74 -10.78
C TYR A 190 -5.65 3.04 -10.01
N GLY A 191 -4.56 2.56 -10.52
CA GLY A 191 -3.23 2.82 -9.98
C GLY A 191 -2.78 4.26 -10.19
N GLY A 192 -1.84 4.70 -9.37
CA GLY A 192 -1.16 5.99 -9.52
C GLY A 192 -0.17 5.98 -10.68
N GLY A 193 0.11 7.15 -11.26
CA GLY A 193 1.11 7.30 -12.32
C GLY A 193 2.51 6.97 -11.83
N GLY A 194 3.32 6.37 -12.68
CA GLY A 194 4.76 6.29 -12.51
C GLY A 194 5.44 7.53 -13.08
N ALA A 195 6.55 7.92 -12.51
CA ALA A 195 7.40 8.98 -13.05
C ALA A 195 8.85 8.51 -13.13
N VAL A 196 9.69 8.84 -12.16
CA VAL A 196 11.00 8.21 -11.98
C VAL A 196 10.85 6.94 -11.13
N ALA A 197 10.09 7.02 -10.02
CA ALA A 197 9.68 5.86 -9.24
C ALA A 197 8.35 5.29 -9.74
N GLY A 198 8.05 4.04 -9.37
CA GLY A 198 6.80 3.36 -9.71
C GLY A 198 5.61 3.91 -8.91
N GLY A 199 4.46 4.05 -9.57
CA GLY A 199 3.19 4.37 -8.91
C GLY A 199 2.62 3.19 -8.12
N GLY A 200 1.77 3.46 -7.13
CA GLY A 200 1.04 2.43 -6.38
C GLY A 200 -0.07 1.78 -7.20
N GLY A 201 -0.33 0.52 -6.96
CA GLY A 201 -1.48 -0.21 -7.52
C GLY A 201 -2.79 0.21 -6.86
N GLY A 202 -3.84 0.23 -7.67
CA GLY A 202 -5.21 0.44 -7.21
C GLY A 202 -5.96 -0.87 -6.94
N PHE A 203 -7.26 -0.77 -6.80
CA PHE A 203 -8.12 -1.94 -6.68
C PHE A 203 -8.21 -2.71 -8.01
N ILE A 204 -8.44 -2.01 -9.10
CA ILE A 204 -8.66 -2.58 -10.44
C ILE A 204 -7.48 -2.36 -11.39
N GLY A 205 -6.75 -1.27 -11.28
CA GLY A 205 -5.67 -0.91 -12.20
C GLY A 205 -4.29 -0.91 -11.54
N ASN A 206 -3.28 -1.41 -12.26
CA ASN A 206 -1.89 -1.41 -11.80
C ASN A 206 -1.33 0.01 -11.73
N GLY A 207 -0.35 0.22 -10.87
CA GLY A 207 0.47 1.42 -10.85
C GLY A 207 1.30 1.59 -12.12
N GLY A 208 1.54 2.83 -12.52
CA GLY A 208 2.39 3.15 -13.65
C GLY A 208 3.85 2.81 -13.40
N GLN A 209 4.53 2.33 -14.44
CA GLN A 209 5.97 2.10 -14.41
C GLN A 209 6.70 3.45 -14.39
N GLY A 210 7.73 3.57 -13.57
CA GLY A 210 8.71 4.65 -13.58
C GLY A 210 10.03 4.18 -14.19
N GLY A 211 10.98 5.11 -14.25
CA GLY A 211 12.35 4.84 -14.66
C GLY A 211 12.79 5.60 -15.90
N ASP A 212 14.07 5.93 -15.90
CA ASP A 212 14.78 6.47 -17.05
C ASP A 212 15.79 5.44 -17.61
N SER A 213 16.85 5.14 -16.86
CA SER A 213 17.88 4.16 -17.21
C SER A 213 17.72 2.83 -16.48
N TYR A 214 16.95 2.79 -15.40
CA TYR A 214 16.63 1.61 -14.59
C TYR A 214 15.13 1.53 -14.38
N THR A 215 14.59 0.33 -14.34
CA THR A 215 13.13 0.12 -14.22
C THR A 215 12.69 0.17 -12.75
N ALA A 216 11.73 1.01 -12.43
CA ALA A 216 10.98 1.01 -11.19
C ALA A 216 9.51 0.65 -11.50
N ASN A 217 9.13 -0.58 -11.25
CA ASN A 217 7.78 -1.03 -11.59
C ASN A 217 6.74 -0.44 -10.62
N GLY A 218 5.57 -0.12 -11.16
CA GLY A 218 4.39 0.13 -10.34
C GLY A 218 3.93 -1.13 -9.62
N GLY A 219 3.19 -0.95 -8.52
CA GLY A 219 2.55 -2.05 -7.81
C GLY A 219 1.40 -2.63 -8.63
N LEU A 220 1.18 -3.95 -8.54
CA LEU A 220 0.01 -4.57 -9.15
C LEU A 220 -1.27 -4.23 -8.36
N SER A 221 -2.39 -4.13 -9.07
CA SER A 221 -3.70 -3.94 -8.45
C SER A 221 -4.11 -5.15 -7.62
N PHE A 222 -5.10 -4.97 -6.72
CA PHE A 222 -5.69 -6.09 -5.98
C PHE A 222 -6.19 -7.19 -6.92
N LEU A 223 -6.92 -6.84 -7.98
CA LEU A 223 -7.44 -7.83 -8.94
C LEU A 223 -6.33 -8.57 -9.72
N ASN A 224 -5.12 -8.01 -9.78
CA ASN A 224 -3.94 -8.64 -10.37
C ASN A 224 -2.99 -9.24 -9.32
N GLY A 225 -3.50 -9.49 -8.10
CA GLY A 225 -2.77 -10.20 -7.04
C GLY A 225 -2.05 -9.31 -6.03
N GLY A 226 -2.03 -7.99 -6.20
CA GLY A 226 -1.52 -7.04 -5.20
C GLY A 226 -0.01 -7.08 -4.96
N THR A 227 0.76 -7.74 -5.80
CA THR A 227 2.23 -7.78 -5.68
C THR A 227 2.82 -6.37 -5.73
N GLY A 228 3.75 -6.06 -4.87
CA GLY A 228 4.47 -4.79 -4.86
C GLY A 228 5.34 -4.62 -6.12
N GLY A 229 5.56 -3.39 -6.54
CA GLY A 229 6.46 -3.06 -7.63
C GLY A 229 7.89 -3.52 -7.34
N ASN A 230 8.55 -4.04 -8.35
CA ASN A 230 9.95 -4.45 -8.23
C ASN A 230 10.87 -3.38 -8.83
N SER A 231 11.99 -3.19 -8.17
CA SER A 231 13.08 -2.33 -8.65
C SER A 231 14.13 -3.19 -9.32
N SER A 232 14.36 -2.98 -10.61
CA SER A 232 15.42 -3.68 -11.37
C SER A 232 16.61 -2.77 -11.60
N GLY A 233 17.53 -2.75 -10.66
CA GLY A 233 18.79 -2.04 -10.77
C GLY A 233 18.87 -0.77 -9.94
N ALA A 234 20.06 -0.50 -9.49
CA ALA A 234 20.48 0.73 -8.86
C ALA A 234 21.86 1.10 -9.41
N ARG A 235 22.23 2.35 -9.25
CA ARG A 235 23.61 2.79 -9.56
C ARG A 235 24.60 1.92 -8.79
N SER A 236 25.77 1.65 -9.40
CA SER A 236 26.86 0.85 -8.78
C SER A 236 27.11 1.26 -7.32
N GLY A 237 26.99 0.29 -6.41
CA GLY A 237 27.18 0.47 -4.97
C GLY A 237 25.95 1.00 -4.20
N ARG A 238 24.76 1.03 -4.81
CA ARG A 238 23.50 1.42 -4.15
C ARG A 238 22.42 0.37 -4.30
N THR A 239 21.47 0.37 -3.36
CA THR A 239 20.28 -0.47 -3.38
C THR A 239 19.03 0.40 -3.62
N SER A 240 18.29 0.11 -4.67
CA SER A 240 16.92 0.55 -4.84
C SER A 240 15.98 -0.46 -4.15
N SER A 241 14.75 -0.08 -3.86
CA SER A 241 13.88 -0.89 -3.05
C SER A 241 12.53 -1.17 -3.67
N ASP A 242 12.03 -2.37 -3.45
CA ASP A 242 10.73 -2.81 -3.89
C ASP A 242 9.61 -2.17 -3.05
N GLY A 243 8.43 -2.05 -3.64
CA GLY A 243 7.20 -1.72 -2.94
C GLY A 243 6.68 -2.88 -2.11
N GLY A 244 5.90 -2.59 -1.08
CA GLY A 244 5.25 -3.60 -0.23
C GLY A 244 4.10 -4.33 -0.94
N PHE A 245 3.86 -5.60 -0.58
CA PHE A 245 2.66 -6.34 -0.97
C PHE A 245 1.39 -5.55 -0.60
N GLY A 246 0.39 -5.57 -1.48
CA GLY A 246 -0.77 -4.70 -1.44
C GLY A 246 -0.64 -3.52 -2.42
N GLY A 247 0.22 -3.67 -3.43
CA GLY A 247 0.34 -2.74 -4.54
C GLY A 247 1.24 -1.53 -4.27
N GLY A 248 2.17 -1.56 -3.32
CA GLY A 248 3.19 -0.51 -3.18
C GLY A 248 4.05 -0.40 -4.43
N GLY A 249 4.39 0.81 -4.89
CA GLY A 249 5.29 1.05 -6.02
C GLY A 249 6.77 0.94 -5.63
N ALA A 250 7.63 0.57 -6.58
CA ALA A 250 9.09 0.52 -6.35
C ALA A 250 9.70 1.92 -6.30
N SER A 251 10.76 2.08 -5.51
CA SER A 251 11.61 3.26 -5.54
C SER A 251 12.60 3.21 -6.71
N HIS A 252 13.24 4.34 -6.99
CA HIS A 252 14.25 4.45 -8.05
C HIS A 252 15.47 5.27 -7.61
N ASP A 253 16.67 4.84 -7.99
CA ASP A 253 17.92 5.60 -7.87
C ASP A 253 18.33 6.18 -9.22
N SER A 254 18.53 7.49 -9.29
CA SER A 254 18.96 8.15 -10.53
C SER A 254 20.43 7.92 -10.83
N SER A 255 20.71 7.54 -12.07
CA SER A 255 22.08 7.33 -12.59
C SER A 255 22.94 8.60 -12.59
N VAL A 256 22.33 9.78 -12.55
CA VAL A 256 23.02 11.08 -12.76
C VAL A 256 23.08 11.97 -11.52
N SER A 257 22.43 11.62 -10.42
CA SER A 257 22.41 12.46 -9.22
C SER A 257 22.46 11.64 -7.93
N THR A 258 22.69 12.31 -6.81
CA THR A 258 22.65 11.72 -5.46
C THR A 258 21.23 11.67 -4.90
N ASN A 259 20.21 11.68 -5.74
CA ASN A 259 18.80 11.76 -5.36
C ASN A 259 18.11 10.41 -5.55
N GLY A 260 17.33 9.99 -4.56
CA GLY A 260 16.41 8.88 -4.66
C GLY A 260 14.96 9.37 -4.85
N TYR A 261 14.08 8.50 -5.32
CA TYR A 261 12.68 8.80 -5.60
C TYR A 261 11.80 7.76 -4.92
N GLY A 262 10.87 8.19 -4.06
CA GLY A 262 9.98 7.29 -3.31
C GLY A 262 8.90 6.65 -4.16
N GLY A 263 8.62 5.38 -3.95
CA GLY A 263 7.52 4.66 -4.58
C GLY A 263 6.14 5.09 -4.07
N GLY A 264 5.10 5.06 -4.91
CA GLY A 264 3.71 5.37 -4.53
C GLY A 264 3.08 4.30 -3.65
N GLY A 265 2.21 4.66 -2.70
CA GLY A 265 1.45 3.73 -1.84
C GLY A 265 0.31 3.03 -2.58
N GLY A 266 0.07 1.75 -2.30
CA GLY A 266 -1.08 1.00 -2.82
C GLY A 266 -2.37 1.31 -2.06
N GLY A 267 -3.55 1.01 -2.63
CA GLY A 267 -4.84 1.28 -1.99
C GLY A 267 -6.03 1.07 -2.91
N TYR A 268 -7.20 1.65 -2.57
CA TYR A 268 -8.34 1.66 -3.49
C TYR A 268 -7.93 2.33 -4.80
N SER A 269 -7.31 3.51 -4.74
CA SER A 269 -6.57 4.07 -5.87
C SER A 269 -5.11 4.28 -5.44
N GLY A 270 -4.17 3.98 -6.32
CA GLY A 270 -2.75 4.05 -5.99
C GLY A 270 -2.20 5.48 -5.92
N GLY A 271 -1.19 5.72 -5.10
CA GLY A 271 -0.43 6.97 -5.04
C GLY A 271 0.55 7.13 -6.20
N GLY A 272 0.88 8.35 -6.58
CA GLY A 272 1.89 8.65 -7.61
C GLY A 272 3.32 8.32 -7.17
N GLY A 273 4.14 7.81 -8.07
CA GLY A 273 5.58 7.59 -7.85
C GLY A 273 6.37 8.92 -7.87
N GLY A 274 7.45 8.98 -7.09
CA GLY A 274 8.31 10.15 -6.98
C GLY A 274 8.92 10.57 -8.33
N ASN A 275 9.04 11.87 -8.56
CA ASN A 275 9.52 12.45 -9.80
C ASN A 275 10.70 13.38 -9.58
N TRP A 276 11.34 13.76 -10.69
CA TRP A 276 12.44 14.74 -10.74
C TRP A 276 11.99 16.04 -11.40
N SER A 277 12.39 17.17 -10.82
CA SER A 277 12.20 18.50 -11.39
C SER A 277 13.51 19.27 -11.27
N GLY A 278 14.34 19.24 -12.30
CA GLY A 278 15.56 20.03 -12.50
C GLY A 278 16.55 20.14 -11.33
N THR A 279 16.10 20.33 -10.12
CA THR A 279 16.92 20.49 -8.92
C THR A 279 16.40 19.73 -7.70
N GLN A 280 15.24 19.05 -7.78
CA GLN A 280 14.59 18.42 -6.62
C GLN A 280 14.05 17.04 -6.96
N ALA A 281 14.16 16.11 -6.01
CA ALA A 281 13.60 14.78 -6.08
C ALA A 281 12.27 14.72 -5.31
N GLY A 282 11.34 13.86 -5.72
CA GLY A 282 10.01 13.71 -5.15
C GLY A 282 9.87 12.46 -4.29
N ASN A 283 9.08 12.59 -3.22
CA ASN A 283 8.58 11.47 -2.42
C ASN A 283 7.43 10.74 -3.14
N GLY A 284 7.04 9.57 -2.65
CA GLY A 284 5.85 8.87 -3.14
C GLY A 284 4.57 9.44 -2.55
N GLY A 285 3.50 9.51 -3.37
CA GLY A 285 2.13 9.80 -2.93
C GLY A 285 1.53 8.64 -2.15
N GLY A 286 0.61 8.90 -1.23
CA GLY A 286 -0.14 7.88 -0.49
C GLY A 286 -1.27 7.26 -1.30
N GLY A 287 -1.64 6.01 -1.02
CA GLY A 287 -2.81 5.35 -1.61
C GLY A 287 -4.13 5.86 -1.03
N GLY A 288 -5.18 5.85 -1.84
CA GLY A 288 -6.55 6.16 -1.43
C GLY A 288 -7.25 4.99 -0.73
N SER A 289 -8.30 5.28 -0.01
CA SER A 289 -9.10 4.31 0.76
C SER A 289 -10.55 4.22 0.23
N TYR A 290 -11.25 3.15 0.64
CA TYR A 290 -12.65 2.94 0.31
C TYR A 290 -13.40 2.34 1.49
N ASN A 291 -14.65 2.74 1.70
CA ASN A 291 -15.48 2.17 2.76
C ASN A 291 -16.95 2.21 2.36
N ASN A 292 -17.55 1.04 2.16
CA ASN A 292 -18.97 0.88 1.84
C ASN A 292 -19.84 0.56 3.06
N GLY A 293 -19.25 0.46 4.26
CA GLY A 293 -19.98 0.15 5.49
C GLY A 293 -20.80 1.33 6.02
N SER A 294 -21.52 1.07 7.10
CA SER A 294 -22.15 2.09 7.96
C SER A 294 -21.24 2.45 9.14
N ASN A 295 -21.60 3.43 9.97
CA ASN A 295 -20.86 3.88 11.15
C ASN A 295 -19.35 4.04 10.89
N LYS A 296 -19.05 4.78 9.81
CA LYS A 296 -17.69 4.95 9.28
C LYS A 296 -16.81 5.81 10.18
N SER A 297 -15.56 5.41 10.34
CA SER A 297 -14.50 6.27 10.85
C SER A 297 -13.21 6.11 10.04
N SER A 298 -12.41 7.16 9.95
CA SER A 298 -11.17 7.15 9.18
C SER A 298 -10.15 8.10 9.77
N ILE A 299 -8.88 7.72 9.71
CA ILE A 299 -7.74 8.54 10.14
C ILE A 299 -6.64 8.39 9.10
N GLU A 300 -6.21 9.51 8.55
CA GLU A 300 -5.09 9.59 7.62
C GLU A 300 -3.77 9.41 8.36
N GLY A 301 -2.81 8.72 7.74
CA GLY A 301 -1.45 8.60 8.26
C GLY A 301 -1.35 8.02 9.67
N ASN A 302 -2.14 7.03 10.01
CA ASN A 302 -2.25 6.49 11.37
C ASN A 302 -1.33 5.30 11.66
N ASN A 303 -1.13 4.40 10.67
CA ASN A 303 -0.48 3.12 10.90
C ASN A 303 1.00 3.12 10.50
N SER A 304 1.85 2.67 11.41
CA SER A 304 3.28 2.43 11.17
C SER A 304 3.54 0.93 10.94
N GLY A 305 4.56 0.62 10.13
CA GLY A 305 4.91 -0.77 9.80
C GLY A 305 3.93 -1.43 8.81
N HIS A 306 3.72 -2.73 8.99
CA HIS A 306 2.80 -3.50 8.16
C HIS A 306 1.34 -3.13 8.44
N GLY A 307 0.48 -3.37 7.45
CA GLY A 307 -0.96 -3.29 7.62
C GLY A 307 -1.50 -4.35 8.58
N LYS A 308 -2.78 -4.25 8.89
CA LYS A 308 -3.55 -5.26 9.62
C LYS A 308 -5.04 -5.10 9.35
N VAL A 309 -5.79 -6.15 9.61
CA VAL A 309 -7.26 -6.13 9.59
C VAL A 309 -7.78 -6.72 10.90
N THR A 310 -8.69 -6.01 11.55
CA THR A 310 -9.39 -6.50 12.74
C THR A 310 -10.88 -6.58 12.42
N ILE A 311 -11.50 -7.73 12.70
CA ILE A 311 -12.93 -7.98 12.51
C ILE A 311 -13.51 -8.36 13.87
N THR A 312 -14.55 -7.64 14.30
CA THR A 312 -15.24 -7.87 15.60
C THR A 312 -16.73 -7.99 15.37
N TRP A 313 -17.40 -8.93 16.07
CA TRP A 313 -18.85 -9.13 16.01
C TRP A 313 -19.47 -9.47 17.35
#